data_2a64b00ba9dee2fdaada9119a97a8bdf
#
_entry.id   2a64b00ba9dee2fdaada9119a97a8bdf
#
_cell.length_a   1.000
_cell.length_b   1.000
_cell.length_c   1.000
_cell.angle_alpha   90.00
_cell.angle_beta   90.00
_cell.angle_gamma   90.00
#
_symmetry.space_group_name_H-M   'P 1'
#
loop_
_entity.id
_entity.type
_entity.pdbx_description
1 polymer ?
#
loop_
_entity_poly.entity_id
_entity_poly.type
_entity_poly.pdbx_seq_one_letter_code
_entity_poly.pdbx_strand_id
1 'polypeptide(L)'
;TGLPIATYFSLSKILWLLRNVEEVKKAREDNDLSFGTIDSWLLFKLTGEHVTDVTNASRTLLMDLETLNWMKDILMTLDIPESSLPEIKPSLYNFGTNSDLLKNVPLTSVLGDQQAALFGQNCINSGDVKNTYGTGCFALTNTGNEIVHSNNGLLSTVAYQKDGENPQYALEGSVSIAGAAVQWLRDNLNIIENSEDIESLAMSVKDNGDVYFVPAFSGLFSPHWDETARGVLVGLSRFSNKSHIARAVLESVAYQSNELLQSMEKDIGTTFDTVNVDGGMVVNNLLMQFQSDIFDKKVTSQKINEITALGAGAAAYLFINNLPLENMNSFISQSKTWNPNMDSKQREHYLNKWNKAINKSKQWT
;
A
#
# COMPACT_ATOMS: atom_id res chain seq x y z
N THR A 1 -12.27 -9.27 -10.27
CA THR A 1 -11.59 -9.16 -8.96
C THR A 1 -10.84 -7.84 -8.77
N GLY A 2 -10.59 -7.07 -9.84
CA GLY A 2 -9.76 -5.85 -9.78
C GLY A 2 -8.24 -6.09 -9.66
N LEU A 3 -7.80 -7.35 -9.71
CA LEU A 3 -6.42 -7.76 -9.50
C LEU A 3 -5.87 -8.51 -10.71
N PRO A 4 -4.58 -8.32 -11.08
CA PRO A 4 -3.92 -9.15 -12.09
C PRO A 4 -3.64 -10.56 -11.55
N ILE A 5 -3.48 -11.52 -12.45
CA ILE A 5 -3.05 -12.87 -12.06
C ILE A 5 -1.57 -12.81 -11.64
N ALA A 6 -1.33 -12.90 -10.35
CA ALA A 6 0.03 -12.85 -9.79
C ALA A 6 0.15 -13.74 -8.54
N THR A 7 1.36 -14.17 -8.27
CA THR A 7 1.68 -14.98 -7.06
C THR A 7 1.58 -14.17 -5.77
N TYR A 8 1.41 -12.88 -5.85
CA TYR A 8 1.23 -11.98 -4.70
C TYR A 8 -0.06 -12.30 -3.91
N PHE A 9 -1.14 -12.68 -4.60
CA PHE A 9 -2.47 -12.89 -4.04
C PHE A 9 -2.70 -14.31 -3.51
N SER A 10 -3.74 -14.51 -2.67
CA SER A 10 -4.00 -15.77 -1.94
C SER A 10 -4.29 -16.96 -2.85
N LEU A 11 -4.98 -16.75 -3.98
CA LEU A 11 -5.40 -17.81 -4.89
C LEU A 11 -4.26 -18.77 -5.26
N SER A 12 -3.10 -18.25 -5.65
CA SER A 12 -1.95 -19.08 -6.05
C SER A 12 -1.46 -19.98 -4.91
N LYS A 13 -1.51 -19.49 -3.66
CA LYS A 13 -1.10 -20.25 -2.46
C LYS A 13 -2.12 -21.32 -2.14
N ILE A 14 -3.42 -21.01 -2.22
CA ILE A 14 -4.50 -21.98 -2.04
C ILE A 14 -4.35 -23.14 -3.03
N LEU A 15 -4.16 -22.81 -4.31
CA LEU A 15 -3.97 -23.85 -5.35
C LEU A 15 -2.71 -24.69 -5.10
N TRP A 16 -1.63 -24.05 -4.66
CA TRP A 16 -0.40 -24.78 -4.34
C TRP A 16 -0.61 -25.73 -3.15
N LEU A 17 -1.28 -25.28 -2.08
CA LEU A 17 -1.60 -26.08 -0.91
C LEU A 17 -2.48 -27.27 -1.28
N LEU A 18 -3.56 -27.05 -2.02
CA LEU A 18 -4.48 -28.11 -2.48
C LEU A 18 -3.78 -29.18 -3.34
N ARG A 19 -2.73 -28.80 -4.09
CA ARG A 19 -2.03 -29.70 -5.00
C ARG A 19 -0.85 -30.44 -4.35
N ASN A 20 -0.20 -29.83 -3.36
CA ASN A 20 1.12 -30.29 -2.90
C ASN A 20 1.17 -30.71 -1.43
N VAL A 21 0.15 -30.41 -0.60
CA VAL A 21 0.14 -30.72 0.83
C VAL A 21 -0.88 -31.79 1.13
N GLU A 22 -0.43 -32.96 1.57
CA GLU A 22 -1.28 -34.16 1.79
C GLU A 22 -2.31 -33.94 2.91
N GLU A 23 -1.95 -33.21 3.98
CA GLU A 23 -2.85 -32.86 5.07
C GLU A 23 -4.02 -31.98 4.60
N VAL A 24 -3.75 -31.08 3.64
CA VAL A 24 -4.77 -30.20 3.04
C VAL A 24 -5.71 -31.00 2.13
N LYS A 25 -5.16 -31.95 1.34
CA LYS A 25 -5.97 -32.85 0.51
C LYS A 25 -6.89 -33.69 1.36
N LYS A 26 -6.34 -34.27 2.44
CA LYS A 26 -7.11 -35.09 3.38
C LYS A 26 -8.21 -34.27 4.08
N ALA A 27 -7.87 -33.09 4.59
CA ALA A 27 -8.86 -32.20 5.22
C ALA A 27 -9.99 -31.82 4.25
N ARG A 28 -9.67 -31.64 2.97
CA ARG A 28 -10.66 -31.44 1.90
C ARG A 28 -11.59 -32.66 1.72
N GLU A 29 -11.02 -33.87 1.65
CA GLU A 29 -11.80 -35.13 1.52
C GLU A 29 -12.71 -35.35 2.71
N ASP A 30 -12.23 -35.01 3.91
CA ASP A 30 -12.96 -35.10 5.17
C ASP A 30 -13.98 -33.96 5.38
N ASN A 31 -14.06 -32.98 4.47
CA ASN A 31 -14.84 -31.73 4.59
C ASN A 31 -14.51 -30.91 5.84
N ASP A 32 -13.26 -30.96 6.30
CA ASP A 32 -12.72 -30.25 7.47
C ASP A 32 -11.67 -29.18 7.06
N LEU A 33 -11.74 -28.73 5.82
CA LEU A 33 -10.82 -27.74 5.28
C LEU A 33 -11.37 -26.31 5.48
N SER A 34 -10.55 -25.44 6.06
CA SER A 34 -10.84 -24.01 6.16
C SER A 34 -9.62 -23.19 5.75
N PHE A 35 -9.80 -22.32 4.79
CA PHE A 35 -8.81 -21.30 4.41
C PHE A 35 -9.16 -19.96 5.04
N GLY A 36 -8.16 -19.14 5.27
CA GLY A 36 -8.35 -17.77 5.76
C GLY A 36 -7.08 -16.96 5.65
N THR A 37 -7.22 -15.67 5.57
CA THR A 37 -6.18 -14.69 5.79
C THR A 37 -5.98 -14.50 7.31
N ILE A 38 -4.98 -13.72 7.72
CA ILE A 38 -4.65 -13.59 9.15
C ILE A 38 -5.81 -13.03 10.00
N ASP A 39 -6.63 -12.15 9.42
CA ASP A 39 -7.84 -11.62 10.04
C ASP A 39 -8.87 -12.72 10.32
N SER A 40 -9.11 -13.63 9.34
CA SER A 40 -10.03 -14.77 9.53
C SER A 40 -9.55 -15.69 10.65
N TRP A 41 -8.24 -15.97 10.72
CA TRP A 41 -7.66 -16.75 11.81
C TRP A 41 -7.86 -16.07 13.16
N LEU A 42 -7.60 -14.76 13.22
CA LEU A 42 -7.77 -14.00 14.47
C LEU A 42 -9.23 -13.97 14.92
N LEU A 43 -10.17 -13.70 13.99
CA LEU A 43 -11.61 -13.72 14.26
C LEU A 43 -12.06 -15.09 14.74
N PHE A 44 -11.65 -16.16 14.07
CA PHE A 44 -11.97 -17.53 14.49
C PHE A 44 -11.48 -17.81 15.92
N LYS A 45 -10.25 -17.40 16.27
CA LYS A 45 -9.71 -17.57 17.63
C LYS A 45 -10.42 -16.73 18.68
N LEU A 46 -10.94 -15.56 18.32
CA LEU A 46 -11.59 -14.65 19.24
C LEU A 46 -13.09 -14.89 19.38
N THR A 47 -13.76 -15.32 18.32
CA THR A 47 -15.25 -15.43 18.30
C THR A 47 -15.75 -16.84 18.02
N GLY A 48 -14.92 -17.72 17.45
CA GLY A 48 -15.32 -19.03 16.95
C GLY A 48 -15.91 -19.01 15.52
N GLU A 49 -16.06 -17.81 14.93
CA GLU A 49 -16.69 -17.64 13.62
C GLU A 49 -15.63 -17.61 12.49
N HIS A 50 -15.89 -18.36 11.42
CA HIS A 50 -15.04 -18.37 10.22
C HIS A 50 -15.48 -17.27 9.26
N VAL A 51 -15.04 -16.05 9.49
CA VAL A 51 -15.42 -14.84 8.77
C VAL A 51 -14.20 -14.02 8.36
N THR A 52 -14.37 -13.17 7.36
CA THR A 52 -13.41 -12.15 6.90
C THR A 52 -14.16 -10.87 6.57
N ASP A 53 -13.43 -9.76 6.35
CA ASP A 53 -14.06 -8.55 5.85
C ASP A 53 -13.84 -8.35 4.33
N VAL A 54 -14.63 -7.46 3.73
CA VAL A 54 -14.55 -7.15 2.30
C VAL A 54 -13.15 -6.64 1.86
N THR A 55 -12.41 -5.96 2.73
CA THR A 55 -11.08 -5.42 2.37
C THR A 55 -10.05 -6.55 2.27
N ASN A 56 -10.02 -7.47 3.22
CA ASN A 56 -9.16 -8.65 3.17
C ASN A 56 -9.58 -9.61 2.06
N ALA A 57 -10.88 -9.87 1.89
CA ALA A 57 -11.41 -10.70 0.81
C ALA A 57 -11.02 -10.16 -0.57
N SER A 58 -11.02 -8.83 -0.77
CA SER A 58 -10.62 -8.20 -2.03
C SER A 58 -9.16 -8.43 -2.42
N ARG A 59 -8.32 -8.93 -1.50
CA ARG A 59 -6.89 -9.24 -1.75
C ARG A 59 -6.63 -10.70 -2.14
N THR A 60 -7.68 -11.51 -2.24
CA THR A 60 -7.53 -12.97 -2.44
C THR A 60 -7.43 -13.41 -3.89
N LEU A 61 -7.84 -12.58 -4.85
CA LEU A 61 -8.12 -12.91 -6.27
C LEU A 61 -9.35 -13.84 -6.43
N LEU A 62 -10.21 -13.95 -5.42
CA LEU A 62 -11.37 -14.84 -5.40
C LEU A 62 -12.69 -14.09 -5.20
N MET A 63 -12.65 -12.82 -4.78
CA MET A 63 -13.84 -12.01 -4.55
C MET A 63 -14.19 -11.17 -5.78
N ASP A 64 -15.46 -11.08 -6.08
CA ASP A 64 -16.03 -10.16 -7.06
C ASP A 64 -16.23 -8.79 -6.41
N LEU A 65 -15.68 -7.73 -7.02
CA LEU A 65 -15.78 -6.37 -6.48
C LEU A 65 -17.19 -5.76 -6.60
N GLU A 66 -18.01 -6.21 -7.56
CA GLU A 66 -19.37 -5.69 -7.75
C GLU A 66 -20.34 -6.29 -6.74
N THR A 67 -20.25 -7.62 -6.55
CA THR A 67 -21.19 -8.35 -5.68
C THR A 67 -20.68 -8.52 -4.25
N LEU A 68 -19.39 -8.28 -4.01
CA LEU A 68 -18.66 -8.52 -2.74
C LEU A 68 -18.78 -9.97 -2.23
N ASN A 69 -18.98 -10.91 -3.15
CA ASN A 69 -19.07 -12.33 -2.86
C ASN A 69 -17.93 -13.12 -3.50
N TRP A 70 -17.73 -14.36 -3.04
CA TRP A 70 -16.80 -15.27 -3.69
C TRP A 70 -17.26 -15.60 -5.10
N MET A 71 -16.34 -15.59 -6.07
CA MET A 71 -16.61 -15.84 -7.48
C MET A 71 -16.82 -17.34 -7.73
N LYS A 72 -18.04 -17.82 -7.70
CA LYS A 72 -18.40 -19.24 -7.82
C LYS A 72 -17.83 -19.91 -9.07
N ASP A 73 -17.82 -19.21 -10.20
CA ASP A 73 -17.28 -19.74 -11.46
C ASP A 73 -15.78 -20.01 -11.37
N ILE A 74 -15.02 -19.14 -10.72
CA ILE A 74 -13.59 -19.34 -10.45
C ILE A 74 -13.40 -20.52 -9.48
N LEU A 75 -14.16 -20.56 -8.39
CA LEU A 75 -14.07 -21.63 -7.40
C LEU A 75 -14.35 -22.99 -8.04
N MET A 76 -15.41 -23.12 -8.84
CA MET A 76 -15.74 -24.35 -9.56
C MET A 76 -14.66 -24.73 -10.57
N THR A 77 -14.17 -23.77 -11.37
CA THR A 77 -13.14 -24.02 -12.39
C THR A 77 -11.83 -24.51 -11.79
N LEU A 78 -11.48 -23.99 -10.62
CA LEU A 78 -10.22 -24.31 -9.93
C LEU A 78 -10.37 -25.37 -8.86
N ASP A 79 -11.58 -25.94 -8.73
CA ASP A 79 -11.92 -27.00 -7.78
C ASP A 79 -11.60 -26.61 -6.32
N ILE A 80 -11.99 -25.39 -5.93
CA ILE A 80 -11.89 -24.88 -4.57
C ILE A 80 -13.27 -24.97 -3.91
N PRO A 81 -13.44 -25.71 -2.80
CA PRO A 81 -14.73 -25.79 -2.11
C PRO A 81 -15.12 -24.41 -1.54
N GLU A 82 -16.27 -23.87 -1.90
CA GLU A 82 -16.79 -22.60 -1.34
C GLU A 82 -16.92 -22.68 0.19
N SER A 83 -17.29 -23.86 0.71
CA SER A 83 -17.39 -24.11 2.17
C SER A 83 -16.07 -23.98 2.93
N SER A 84 -14.94 -24.03 2.22
CA SER A 84 -13.62 -23.83 2.83
C SER A 84 -13.22 -22.37 2.98
N LEU A 85 -13.99 -21.43 2.43
CA LEU A 85 -13.72 -20.00 2.50
C LEU A 85 -14.55 -19.34 3.60
N PRO A 86 -14.04 -18.27 4.26
CA PRO A 86 -14.78 -17.57 5.29
C PRO A 86 -15.99 -16.81 4.72
N GLU A 87 -16.99 -16.56 5.53
CA GLU A 87 -18.08 -15.67 5.16
C GLU A 87 -17.57 -14.21 5.09
N ILE A 88 -17.90 -13.50 4.02
CA ILE A 88 -17.47 -12.11 3.86
C ILE A 88 -18.45 -11.17 4.56
N LYS A 89 -17.96 -10.28 5.39
CA LYS A 89 -18.71 -9.26 6.13
C LYS A 89 -18.22 -7.85 5.75
N PRO A 90 -19.04 -6.80 5.99
CA PRO A 90 -18.57 -5.42 5.94
C PRO A 90 -17.39 -5.19 6.88
N SER A 91 -16.53 -4.22 6.60
CA SER A 91 -15.36 -3.91 7.42
C SER A 91 -15.73 -3.36 8.80
N LEU A 92 -16.79 -2.54 8.85
CA LEU A 92 -17.40 -2.03 10.09
C LEU A 92 -18.69 -2.82 10.31
N TYR A 93 -18.58 -3.84 11.15
CA TYR A 93 -19.65 -4.82 11.39
C TYR A 93 -19.51 -5.40 12.80
N ASN A 94 -20.59 -5.89 13.39
CA ASN A 94 -20.52 -6.58 14.66
C ASN A 94 -20.07 -8.04 14.48
N PHE A 95 -18.77 -8.28 14.58
CA PHE A 95 -18.17 -9.62 14.48
C PHE A 95 -18.37 -10.49 15.72
N GLY A 96 -19.04 -9.98 16.75
CA GLY A 96 -19.28 -10.70 18.00
C GLY A 96 -18.39 -10.21 19.15
N THR A 97 -18.37 -10.99 20.21
CA THR A 97 -17.61 -10.68 21.43
C THR A 97 -16.71 -11.85 21.81
N ASN A 98 -15.57 -11.54 22.40
CA ASN A 98 -14.73 -12.55 23.05
C ASN A 98 -15.01 -12.59 24.56
N SER A 99 -15.40 -13.78 25.08
CA SER A 99 -15.70 -13.98 26.49
C SER A 99 -14.46 -14.15 27.37
N ASP A 100 -13.38 -14.72 26.81
CA ASP A 100 -12.24 -15.21 27.61
C ASP A 100 -11.11 -14.18 27.71
N LEU A 101 -10.63 -13.69 26.58
CA LEU A 101 -9.46 -12.78 26.53
C LEU A 101 -9.86 -11.32 26.75
N LEU A 102 -10.94 -10.86 26.14
CA LEU A 102 -11.32 -9.44 26.06
C LEU A 102 -12.55 -9.11 26.93
N LYS A 103 -13.00 -10.02 27.78
CA LYS A 103 -14.10 -9.80 28.75
C LYS A 103 -15.33 -9.15 28.13
N ASN A 104 -15.85 -9.74 27.07
CA ASN A 104 -17.03 -9.26 26.32
C ASN A 104 -16.84 -7.93 25.59
N VAL A 105 -15.62 -7.53 25.28
CA VAL A 105 -15.38 -6.40 24.38
C VAL A 105 -15.86 -6.77 22.98
N PRO A 106 -16.75 -5.99 22.36
CA PRO A 106 -17.23 -6.26 21.02
C PRO A 106 -16.13 -5.99 19.99
N LEU A 107 -16.05 -6.88 18.99
CA LEU A 107 -15.18 -6.72 17.81
C LEU A 107 -16.02 -6.08 16.71
N THR A 108 -15.74 -4.84 16.37
CA THR A 108 -16.62 -4.02 15.50
C THR A 108 -15.95 -3.44 14.29
N SER A 109 -14.67 -3.77 14.05
CA SER A 109 -13.96 -3.39 12.83
C SER A 109 -12.90 -4.42 12.49
N VAL A 110 -12.83 -4.76 11.20
CA VAL A 110 -11.75 -5.52 10.58
C VAL A 110 -11.41 -4.84 9.26
N LEU A 111 -10.13 -4.56 9.05
CA LEU A 111 -9.62 -3.87 7.85
C LEU A 111 -8.24 -4.46 7.50
N GLY A 112 -7.96 -4.61 6.21
CA GLY A 112 -6.60 -4.80 5.75
C GLY A 112 -5.72 -3.63 6.19
N ASP A 113 -4.42 -3.86 6.40
CA ASP A 113 -3.50 -2.86 6.96
C ASP A 113 -3.46 -1.56 6.13
N GLN A 114 -3.43 -1.68 4.81
CA GLN A 114 -3.39 -0.52 3.92
C GLN A 114 -4.72 0.25 3.91
N GLN A 115 -5.85 -0.45 4.01
CA GLN A 115 -7.18 0.12 4.13
C GLN A 115 -7.37 0.79 5.51
N ALA A 116 -6.88 0.15 6.57
CA ALA A 116 -6.86 0.76 7.89
C ALA A 116 -6.03 2.05 7.91
N ALA A 117 -4.86 2.06 7.25
CA ALA A 117 -4.06 3.27 7.09
C ALA A 117 -4.77 4.35 6.28
N LEU A 118 -5.47 3.99 5.19
CA LEU A 118 -6.28 4.91 4.41
C LEU A 118 -7.35 5.57 5.28
N PHE A 119 -8.08 4.76 6.04
CA PHE A 119 -9.11 5.24 6.98
C PHE A 119 -8.48 6.10 8.09
N GLY A 120 -7.36 5.65 8.67
CA GLY A 120 -6.61 6.37 9.71
C GLY A 120 -6.04 7.72 9.26
N GLN A 121 -5.76 7.88 7.97
CA GLN A 121 -5.40 9.17 7.35
C GLN A 121 -6.61 10.06 7.04
N ASN A 122 -7.83 9.64 7.42
CA ASN A 122 -9.07 10.32 7.08
C ASN A 122 -9.31 10.45 5.57
N CYS A 123 -8.80 9.50 4.80
CA CYS A 123 -9.03 9.44 3.36
C CYS A 123 -10.38 8.74 3.08
N ILE A 124 -11.47 9.36 3.52
CA ILE A 124 -12.84 8.81 3.46
C ILE A 124 -13.65 9.33 2.28
N ASN A 125 -13.19 10.39 1.62
CA ASN A 125 -13.88 10.95 0.46
C ASN A 125 -13.19 10.52 -0.85
N SER A 126 -13.97 10.49 -1.93
CA SER A 126 -13.42 10.26 -3.27
C SER A 126 -12.36 11.31 -3.62
N GLY A 127 -11.21 10.87 -4.10
CA GLY A 127 -10.05 11.71 -4.41
C GLY A 127 -9.08 11.90 -3.26
N ASP A 128 -9.41 11.49 -2.03
CA ASP A 128 -8.44 11.48 -0.93
C ASP A 128 -7.37 10.41 -1.21
N VAL A 129 -6.10 10.74 -0.90
CA VAL A 129 -4.96 9.86 -1.16
C VAL A 129 -4.01 9.80 0.03
N LYS A 130 -3.49 8.60 0.29
CA LYS A 130 -2.38 8.37 1.22
C LYS A 130 -1.22 7.65 0.55
N ASN A 131 -0.01 7.82 1.08
CA ASN A 131 1.15 7.01 0.74
C ASN A 131 1.93 6.63 2.01
N THR A 132 2.07 5.33 2.26
CA THR A 132 2.82 4.79 3.40
C THR A 132 4.23 4.47 2.97
N TYR A 133 5.23 5.07 3.63
CA TYR A 133 6.67 4.93 3.34
C TYR A 133 7.34 3.97 4.33
N GLY A 134 7.41 2.69 3.96
CA GLY A 134 8.06 1.62 4.70
C GLY A 134 9.26 1.03 3.95
N THR A 135 9.42 -0.29 3.99
CA THR A 135 10.39 -1.05 3.16
C THR A 135 10.17 -0.78 1.67
N GLY A 136 8.90 -0.76 1.24
CA GLY A 136 8.38 -0.20 0.00
C GLY A 136 7.45 0.98 0.29
N CYS A 137 6.78 1.51 -0.75
CA CYS A 137 5.69 2.46 -0.57
C CYS A 137 4.38 1.85 -1.07
N PHE A 138 3.30 2.19 -0.37
CA PHE A 138 1.94 1.77 -0.71
C PHE A 138 1.02 2.98 -0.75
N ALA A 139 0.66 3.37 -1.96
CA ALA A 139 -0.27 4.47 -2.18
C ALA A 139 -1.68 3.93 -2.42
N LEU A 140 -2.66 4.52 -1.76
CA LEU A 140 -4.08 4.26 -2.00
C LEU A 140 -4.81 5.57 -2.20
N THR A 141 -5.71 5.59 -3.19
CA THR A 141 -6.68 6.68 -3.37
C THR A 141 -8.09 6.15 -3.27
N ASN A 142 -8.94 6.80 -2.50
CA ASN A 142 -10.35 6.50 -2.39
C ASN A 142 -11.05 6.92 -3.70
N THR A 143 -11.83 6.02 -4.31
CA THR A 143 -12.59 6.27 -5.55
C THR A 143 -14.10 6.43 -5.28
N GLY A 144 -14.50 6.47 -4.00
CA GLY A 144 -15.91 6.52 -3.64
C GLY A 144 -16.63 5.20 -3.91
N ASN A 145 -17.88 5.30 -4.37
CA ASN A 145 -18.71 4.13 -4.69
C ASN A 145 -18.40 3.54 -6.09
N GLU A 146 -17.41 4.05 -6.79
CA GLU A 146 -17.10 3.63 -8.15
C GLU A 146 -15.93 2.66 -8.19
N ILE A 147 -16.09 1.52 -8.85
CA ILE A 147 -15.02 0.61 -9.17
C ILE A 147 -14.24 1.17 -10.36
N VAL A 148 -13.06 1.71 -10.13
CA VAL A 148 -12.18 2.18 -11.19
C VAL A 148 -11.24 1.06 -11.60
N HIS A 149 -11.38 0.57 -12.84
CA HIS A 149 -10.43 -0.38 -13.43
C HIS A 149 -9.24 0.37 -14.02
N SER A 150 -8.06 0.13 -13.44
CA SER A 150 -6.86 0.83 -13.87
C SER A 150 -6.40 0.42 -15.26
N ASN A 151 -6.07 1.42 -16.09
CA ASN A 151 -5.36 1.23 -17.35
C ASN A 151 -3.85 1.54 -17.22
N ASN A 152 -3.40 1.92 -16.03
CA ASN A 152 -2.03 2.33 -15.72
C ASN A 152 -1.32 1.38 -14.74
N GLY A 153 -1.80 0.13 -14.63
CA GLY A 153 -1.13 -0.92 -13.84
C GLY A 153 -1.36 -0.85 -12.34
N LEU A 154 -2.41 -0.16 -11.88
CA LEU A 154 -2.82 -0.14 -10.49
C LEU A 154 -3.82 -1.27 -10.17
N LEU A 155 -4.04 -1.52 -8.89
CA LEU A 155 -4.98 -2.52 -8.41
C LEU A 155 -6.28 -1.83 -7.98
N SER A 156 -7.43 -2.44 -8.31
CA SER A 156 -8.72 -2.02 -7.75
C SER A 156 -9.04 -2.88 -6.52
N THR A 157 -9.48 -2.26 -5.44
CA THR A 157 -9.75 -2.93 -4.16
C THR A 157 -10.91 -2.25 -3.43
N VAL A 158 -11.43 -2.89 -2.38
CA VAL A 158 -12.36 -2.24 -1.46
C VAL A 158 -11.56 -1.40 -0.46
N ALA A 159 -11.95 -0.15 -0.26
CA ALA A 159 -11.39 0.72 0.76
C ALA A 159 -11.96 0.40 2.15
N TYR A 160 -13.25 0.32 2.26
CA TYR A 160 -14.02 -0.12 3.44
C TYR A 160 -15.50 -0.26 3.10
N GLN A 161 -16.25 -0.92 3.98
CA GLN A 161 -17.69 -0.94 3.96
C GLN A 161 -18.23 -0.87 5.38
N LYS A 162 -19.22 -0.01 5.63
CA LYS A 162 -19.99 -0.02 6.87
C LYS A 162 -21.27 -0.81 6.67
N ASP A 163 -21.66 -1.57 7.67
CA ASP A 163 -22.86 -2.40 7.62
C ASP A 163 -24.10 -1.57 7.26
N GLY A 164 -24.87 -2.07 6.29
CA GLY A 164 -26.04 -1.39 5.74
C GLY A 164 -25.74 -0.24 4.77
N GLU A 165 -24.46 0.06 4.47
CA GLU A 165 -24.06 1.12 3.54
C GLU A 165 -23.37 0.53 2.27
N ASN A 166 -23.30 1.34 1.22
CA ASN A 166 -22.56 0.97 0.01
C ASN A 166 -21.05 0.90 0.29
N PRO A 167 -20.32 -0.02 -0.38
CA PRO A 167 -18.87 -0.09 -0.26
C PRO A 167 -18.20 1.18 -0.80
N GLN A 168 -17.06 1.51 -0.24
CA GLN A 168 -16.13 2.47 -0.80
C GLN A 168 -14.95 1.71 -1.44
N TYR A 169 -14.54 2.12 -2.61
CA TYR A 169 -13.46 1.49 -3.37
C TYR A 169 -12.19 2.32 -3.34
N ALA A 170 -11.09 1.72 -3.73
CA ALA A 170 -9.81 2.39 -3.87
C ALA A 170 -9.00 1.84 -5.05
N LEU A 171 -8.15 2.70 -5.61
CA LEU A 171 -7.00 2.27 -6.40
C LEU A 171 -5.77 2.17 -5.51
N GLU A 172 -4.99 1.11 -5.72
CA GLU A 172 -3.74 0.86 -5.01
C GLU A 172 -2.58 0.73 -5.98
N GLY A 173 -1.46 1.33 -5.61
CA GLY A 173 -0.19 1.12 -6.29
C GLY A 173 0.94 0.94 -5.28
N SER A 174 1.97 0.19 -5.66
CA SER A 174 3.10 -0.09 -4.79
C SER A 174 4.45 0.17 -5.44
N VAL A 175 5.36 0.72 -4.66
CA VAL A 175 6.80 0.78 -4.93
C VAL A 175 7.46 -0.30 -4.09
N SER A 176 8.12 -1.26 -4.73
CA SER A 176 8.70 -2.40 -4.01
C SER A 176 9.91 -2.02 -3.15
N ILE A 177 10.69 -1.05 -3.59
CA ILE A 177 11.97 -0.68 -2.97
C ILE A 177 11.98 0.80 -2.62
N ALA A 178 11.78 1.09 -1.33
CA ALA A 178 11.89 2.44 -0.75
C ALA A 178 12.91 2.42 0.40
N GLY A 179 12.49 2.19 1.64
CA GLY A 179 13.39 2.03 2.78
C GLY A 179 14.40 0.88 2.60
N ALA A 180 14.02 -0.15 1.83
CA ALA A 180 14.94 -1.22 1.47
C ALA A 180 16.19 -0.73 0.72
N ALA A 181 16.09 0.35 -0.09
CA ALA A 181 17.25 0.96 -0.74
C ALA A 181 18.20 1.62 0.26
N VAL A 182 17.64 2.21 1.31
CA VAL A 182 18.45 2.78 2.42
C VAL A 182 19.17 1.67 3.20
N GLN A 183 18.44 0.58 3.51
CA GLN A 183 19.03 -0.61 4.13
C GLN A 183 20.15 -1.20 3.27
N TRP A 184 19.96 -1.26 1.96
CA TRP A 184 20.98 -1.73 1.02
C TRP A 184 22.26 -0.86 1.05
N LEU A 185 22.14 0.47 1.15
CA LEU A 185 23.31 1.36 1.34
C LEU A 185 24.05 1.06 2.65
N ARG A 186 23.32 0.70 3.72
CA ARG A 186 23.87 0.35 5.01
C ARG A 186 24.53 -1.04 4.99
N ASP A 187 23.76 -2.06 4.63
CA ASP A 187 24.11 -3.46 4.87
C ASP A 187 25.04 -4.04 3.78
N ASN A 188 24.89 -3.58 2.53
CA ASN A 188 25.64 -4.12 1.41
C ASN A 188 26.77 -3.22 0.94
N LEU A 189 26.62 -1.90 1.03
CA LEU A 189 27.63 -0.95 0.55
C LEU A 189 28.42 -0.27 1.68
N ASN A 190 27.96 -0.36 2.93
CA ASN A 190 28.59 0.29 4.10
C ASN A 190 28.81 1.80 3.89
N ILE A 191 27.87 2.47 3.19
CA ILE A 191 27.94 3.92 2.93
C ILE A 191 27.48 4.72 4.16
N ILE A 192 26.57 4.16 4.94
CA ILE A 192 26.04 4.67 6.21
C ILE A 192 26.11 3.58 7.28
N GLU A 193 26.15 3.96 8.55
CA GLU A 193 26.14 3.03 9.69
C GLU A 193 24.70 2.72 10.14
N ASN A 194 23.85 3.76 10.20
CA ASN A 194 22.43 3.63 10.54
C ASN A 194 21.58 4.21 9.43
N SER A 195 20.34 3.73 9.29
CA SER A 195 19.43 4.23 8.27
C SER A 195 19.10 5.73 8.44
N GLU A 196 19.15 6.24 9.66
CA GLU A 196 18.93 7.64 10.00
C GLU A 196 20.03 8.59 9.48
N ASP A 197 21.25 8.07 9.28
CA ASP A 197 22.39 8.85 8.82
C ASP A 197 22.25 9.30 7.36
N ILE A 198 21.34 8.70 6.59
CA ILE A 198 21.19 8.98 5.16
C ILE A 198 20.78 10.44 4.91
N GLU A 199 19.93 11.02 5.76
CA GLU A 199 19.48 12.41 5.59
C GLU A 199 20.65 13.37 5.70
N SER A 200 21.43 13.25 6.77
CA SER A 200 22.60 14.12 7.01
C SER A 200 23.65 13.96 5.90
N LEU A 201 23.90 12.73 5.45
CA LEU A 201 24.83 12.45 4.35
C LEU A 201 24.33 13.07 3.03
N ALA A 202 23.05 12.92 2.70
CA ALA A 202 22.45 13.48 1.49
C ALA A 202 22.41 15.02 1.51
N MET A 203 22.23 15.63 2.70
CA MET A 203 22.24 17.09 2.89
C MET A 203 23.66 17.70 2.79
N SER A 204 24.71 16.90 2.86
CA SER A 204 26.10 17.38 2.72
C SER A 204 26.44 17.83 1.29
N VAL A 205 25.58 17.59 0.32
CA VAL A 205 25.67 18.05 -1.07
C VAL A 205 24.45 18.88 -1.42
N LYS A 206 24.61 19.82 -2.35
CA LYS A 206 23.55 20.74 -2.78
C LYS A 206 22.41 20.01 -3.49
N ASP A 207 22.75 19.08 -4.37
CA ASP A 207 21.83 18.33 -5.22
C ASP A 207 22.41 16.92 -5.47
N ASN A 208 21.77 16.12 -6.31
CA ASN A 208 22.22 14.77 -6.63
C ASN A 208 23.43 14.70 -7.57
N GLY A 209 23.97 15.84 -8.02
CA GLY A 209 25.11 15.87 -8.95
C GLY A 209 24.84 15.19 -10.29
N ASP A 210 23.60 15.21 -10.75
CA ASP A 210 23.08 14.50 -11.93
C ASP A 210 23.16 12.96 -11.84
N VAL A 211 23.29 12.43 -10.62
CA VAL A 211 23.29 10.99 -10.33
C VAL A 211 21.85 10.52 -10.07
N TYR A 212 21.43 9.47 -10.73
CA TYR A 212 20.10 8.85 -10.56
C TYR A 212 20.24 7.38 -10.24
N PHE A 213 19.47 6.91 -9.29
CA PHE A 213 19.41 5.52 -8.88
C PHE A 213 18.02 4.93 -9.15
N VAL A 214 17.94 3.86 -9.92
CA VAL A 214 16.70 3.09 -10.12
C VAL A 214 16.82 1.79 -9.34
N PRO A 215 16.06 1.60 -8.24
CA PRO A 215 16.20 0.45 -7.36
C PRO A 215 15.40 -0.78 -7.84
N ALA A 216 15.53 -1.14 -9.11
CA ALA A 216 14.83 -2.29 -9.69
C ALA A 216 15.50 -3.63 -9.32
N PHE A 217 15.66 -3.92 -8.02
CA PHE A 217 16.38 -5.12 -7.55
C PHE A 217 15.69 -6.43 -7.97
N SER A 218 14.35 -6.41 -8.05
CA SER A 218 13.53 -7.55 -8.46
C SER A 218 12.61 -7.18 -9.62
N GLY A 219 13.05 -6.29 -10.51
CA GLY A 219 12.24 -5.69 -11.57
C GLY A 219 11.59 -4.38 -11.14
N LEU A 220 10.83 -3.79 -12.05
CA LEU A 220 9.99 -2.62 -11.83
C LEU A 220 8.54 -3.07 -11.62
N PHE A 221 7.90 -2.53 -10.59
CA PHE A 221 6.48 -2.74 -10.30
C PHE A 221 5.62 -1.69 -11.01
N SER A 222 4.45 -1.40 -10.48
CA SER A 222 3.54 -0.39 -11.02
C SER A 222 4.27 0.96 -11.19
N PRO A 223 4.05 1.68 -12.30
CA PRO A 223 3.20 1.32 -13.45
C PRO A 223 3.88 0.50 -14.55
N HIS A 224 5.14 0.16 -14.38
CA HIS A 224 5.97 -0.41 -15.46
C HIS A 224 5.78 -1.91 -15.68
N TRP A 225 5.62 -2.70 -14.60
CA TRP A 225 5.49 -4.17 -14.61
C TRP A 225 6.55 -4.87 -15.48
N ASP A 226 7.83 -4.50 -15.31
CA ASP A 226 8.96 -5.05 -16.06
C ASP A 226 9.84 -5.92 -15.14
N GLU A 227 9.67 -7.24 -15.23
CA GLU A 227 10.43 -8.25 -14.49
C GLU A 227 11.90 -8.33 -14.94
N THR A 228 12.19 -7.86 -16.15
CA THR A 228 13.54 -7.92 -16.75
C THR A 228 14.42 -6.76 -16.29
N ALA A 229 13.83 -5.70 -15.77
CA ALA A 229 14.56 -4.55 -15.27
C ALA A 229 15.46 -4.91 -14.07
N ARG A 230 16.61 -4.24 -13.98
CA ARG A 230 17.53 -4.36 -12.82
C ARG A 230 17.97 -2.99 -12.35
N GLY A 231 18.42 -2.95 -11.08
CA GLY A 231 18.91 -1.72 -10.47
C GLY A 231 20.06 -1.10 -11.25
N VAL A 232 19.99 0.22 -11.49
CA VAL A 232 21.05 0.97 -12.14
C VAL A 232 21.37 2.25 -11.40
N LEU A 233 22.66 2.63 -11.44
CA LEU A 233 23.15 3.92 -10.99
C LEU A 233 23.76 4.63 -12.21
N VAL A 234 23.19 5.74 -12.62
CA VAL A 234 23.59 6.47 -13.84
C VAL A 234 23.96 7.91 -13.53
N GLY A 235 24.67 8.59 -14.46
CA GLY A 235 25.07 9.98 -14.31
C GLY A 235 26.38 10.20 -13.54
N LEU A 236 27.10 9.15 -13.15
CA LEU A 236 28.34 9.26 -12.40
C LEU A 236 29.42 10.02 -13.17
N SER A 237 30.11 10.92 -12.47
CA SER A 237 31.29 11.63 -12.93
C SER A 237 32.40 11.58 -11.87
N ARG A 238 33.58 12.12 -12.15
CA ARG A 238 34.66 12.22 -11.14
C ARG A 238 34.31 13.09 -9.93
N PHE A 239 33.30 13.93 -10.06
CA PHE A 239 32.78 14.77 -8.98
C PHE A 239 31.87 13.99 -8.02
N SER A 240 31.21 12.91 -8.52
CA SER A 240 30.26 12.12 -7.75
C SER A 240 30.96 11.42 -6.57
N ASN A 241 30.31 11.48 -5.40
CA ASN A 241 30.77 10.83 -4.17
C ASN A 241 29.62 10.14 -3.44
N LYS A 242 29.87 9.52 -2.28
CA LYS A 242 28.87 8.79 -1.51
C LYS A 242 27.64 9.62 -1.12
N SER A 243 27.80 10.93 -0.92
CA SER A 243 26.68 11.82 -0.58
C SER A 243 25.72 12.02 -1.74
N HIS A 244 26.24 12.11 -2.98
CA HIS A 244 25.39 12.16 -4.19
C HIS A 244 24.63 10.84 -4.40
N ILE A 245 25.26 9.69 -4.08
CA ILE A 245 24.60 8.38 -4.14
C ILE A 245 23.48 8.30 -3.09
N ALA A 246 23.75 8.70 -1.84
CA ALA A 246 22.75 8.73 -0.78
C ALA A 246 21.56 9.63 -1.15
N ARG A 247 21.84 10.80 -1.74
CA ARG A 247 20.83 11.73 -2.25
C ARG A 247 19.99 11.09 -3.36
N ALA A 248 20.63 10.49 -4.35
CA ALA A 248 19.94 9.80 -5.46
C ALA A 248 19.05 8.64 -4.96
N VAL A 249 19.45 7.94 -3.91
CA VAL A 249 18.64 6.88 -3.28
C VAL A 249 17.39 7.46 -2.63
N LEU A 250 17.48 8.55 -1.86
CA LEU A 250 16.30 9.21 -1.29
C LEU A 250 15.38 9.75 -2.39
N GLU A 251 15.95 10.43 -3.37
CA GLU A 251 15.19 11.01 -4.48
C GLU A 251 14.48 9.94 -5.33
N SER A 252 15.08 8.73 -5.46
CA SER A 252 14.46 7.63 -6.19
C SER A 252 13.11 7.19 -5.61
N VAL A 253 12.96 7.28 -4.29
CA VAL A 253 11.67 6.98 -3.62
C VAL A 253 10.61 7.99 -4.02
N ALA A 254 10.99 9.26 -4.08
CA ALA A 254 10.09 10.34 -4.49
C ALA A 254 9.66 10.20 -5.95
N TYR A 255 10.58 9.88 -6.85
CA TYR A 255 10.25 9.69 -8.27
C TYR A 255 9.29 8.52 -8.49
N GLN A 256 9.56 7.36 -7.90
CA GLN A 256 8.68 6.19 -8.01
C GLN A 256 7.28 6.48 -7.46
N SER A 257 7.20 7.11 -6.29
CA SER A 257 5.91 7.52 -5.69
C SER A 257 5.16 8.52 -6.59
N ASN A 258 5.88 9.41 -7.27
CA ASN A 258 5.26 10.34 -8.23
C ASN A 258 4.66 9.61 -9.44
N GLU A 259 5.33 8.59 -9.97
CA GLU A 259 4.79 7.76 -11.06
C GLU A 259 3.48 7.08 -10.65
N LEU A 260 3.39 6.57 -9.41
CA LEU A 260 2.15 5.99 -8.87
C LEU A 260 1.02 7.03 -8.80
N LEU A 261 1.29 8.19 -8.20
CA LEU A 261 0.27 9.24 -8.05
C LEU A 261 -0.22 9.76 -9.40
N GLN A 262 0.68 9.96 -10.36
CA GLN A 262 0.29 10.35 -11.72
C GLN A 262 -0.56 9.29 -12.41
N SER A 263 -0.29 8.00 -12.15
CA SER A 263 -1.11 6.90 -12.67
C SER A 263 -2.49 6.89 -12.04
N MET A 264 -2.59 7.14 -10.73
CA MET A 264 -3.86 7.28 -10.01
C MET A 264 -4.68 8.46 -10.56
N GLU A 265 -4.08 9.65 -10.69
CA GLU A 265 -4.75 10.83 -11.24
C GLU A 265 -5.29 10.61 -12.65
N LYS A 266 -4.54 9.90 -13.50
CA LYS A 266 -4.99 9.55 -14.86
C LYS A 266 -6.20 8.61 -14.84
N ASP A 267 -6.20 7.62 -13.96
CA ASP A 267 -7.28 6.62 -13.89
C ASP A 267 -8.56 7.19 -13.27
N ILE A 268 -8.44 8.06 -12.25
CA ILE A 268 -9.61 8.70 -11.60
C ILE A 268 -10.07 9.98 -12.31
N GLY A 269 -9.26 10.53 -13.24
CA GLY A 269 -9.59 11.74 -13.99
C GLY A 269 -9.55 13.05 -13.19
N THR A 270 -8.97 13.05 -11.99
CA THR A 270 -8.83 14.24 -11.14
C THR A 270 -7.42 14.35 -10.57
N THR A 271 -7.02 15.54 -10.13
CA THR A 271 -5.72 15.80 -9.49
C THR A 271 -5.86 15.87 -7.98
N PHE A 272 -4.84 15.40 -7.27
CA PHE A 272 -4.76 15.53 -5.82
C PHE A 272 -4.29 16.93 -5.40
N ASP A 273 -4.90 17.49 -4.36
CA ASP A 273 -4.42 18.74 -3.75
C ASP A 273 -3.41 18.47 -2.64
N THR A 274 -3.62 17.40 -1.90
CA THR A 274 -2.81 17.02 -0.74
C THR A 274 -2.57 15.51 -0.77
N VAL A 275 -1.36 15.09 -0.43
CA VAL A 275 -0.99 13.70 -0.23
C VAL A 275 -0.72 13.47 1.26
N ASN A 276 -1.48 12.60 1.88
CA ASN A 276 -1.27 12.21 3.27
C ASN A 276 -0.19 11.12 3.35
N VAL A 277 0.76 11.27 4.28
CA VAL A 277 1.91 10.36 4.36
C VAL A 277 2.09 9.82 5.77
N ASP A 278 2.52 8.56 5.85
CA ASP A 278 2.91 7.87 7.07
C ASP A 278 4.04 6.86 6.82
N GLY A 279 4.45 6.17 7.87
CA GLY A 279 5.53 5.18 7.82
C GLY A 279 6.89 5.75 8.25
N GLY A 280 7.84 4.82 8.43
CA GLY A 280 9.12 5.13 9.07
C GLY A 280 10.00 6.15 8.35
N MET A 281 9.87 6.30 7.03
CA MET A 281 10.69 7.25 6.28
C MET A 281 10.17 8.70 6.33
N VAL A 282 8.96 8.95 6.84
CA VAL A 282 8.36 10.29 6.91
C VAL A 282 9.11 11.23 7.87
N VAL A 283 9.92 10.68 8.76
CA VAL A 283 10.81 11.47 9.64
C VAL A 283 11.87 12.23 8.86
N ASN A 284 12.24 11.76 7.67
CA ASN A 284 13.25 12.38 6.78
C ASN A 284 12.64 13.60 6.07
N ASN A 285 13.01 14.80 6.53
CA ASN A 285 12.46 16.05 5.99
C ASN A 285 12.98 16.35 4.57
N LEU A 286 14.22 15.95 4.25
CA LEU A 286 14.76 16.12 2.91
C LEU A 286 13.94 15.33 1.89
N LEU A 287 13.61 14.06 2.20
CA LEU A 287 12.77 13.22 1.36
C LEU A 287 11.38 13.82 1.22
N MET A 288 10.74 14.22 2.31
CA MET A 288 9.36 14.72 2.28
C MET A 288 9.24 16.08 1.56
N GLN A 289 10.22 16.98 1.73
CA GLN A 289 10.26 18.20 0.95
C GLN A 289 10.45 17.91 -0.54
N PHE A 290 11.41 17.05 -0.89
CA PHE A 290 11.63 16.68 -2.28
C PHE A 290 10.41 15.96 -2.88
N GLN A 291 9.71 15.15 -2.08
CA GLN A 291 8.46 14.52 -2.48
C GLN A 291 7.39 15.57 -2.84
N SER A 292 7.19 16.57 -1.98
CA SER A 292 6.27 17.69 -2.23
C SER A 292 6.66 18.43 -3.51
N ASP A 293 7.95 18.69 -3.70
CA ASP A 293 8.50 19.39 -4.87
C ASP A 293 8.26 18.62 -6.18
N ILE A 294 8.48 17.30 -6.17
CA ILE A 294 8.29 16.44 -7.37
C ILE A 294 6.81 16.22 -7.65
N PHE A 295 5.98 16.06 -6.62
CA PHE A 295 4.53 15.95 -6.79
C PHE A 295 3.88 17.25 -7.27
N ASP A 296 4.50 18.40 -7.00
CA ASP A 296 3.86 19.71 -7.09
C ASP A 296 2.60 19.82 -6.23
N LYS A 297 2.63 19.20 -5.06
CA LYS A 297 1.46 19.05 -4.18
C LYS A 297 1.88 19.21 -2.73
N LYS A 298 0.91 19.58 -1.92
CA LYS A 298 1.07 19.59 -0.48
C LYS A 298 1.20 18.15 0.04
N VAL A 299 2.20 17.91 0.88
CA VAL A 299 2.39 16.65 1.60
C VAL A 299 2.16 16.88 3.08
N THR A 300 1.36 16.05 3.73
CA THR A 300 1.03 16.19 5.16
C THR A 300 1.23 14.88 5.92
N SER A 301 1.72 14.97 7.15
CA SER A 301 1.81 13.83 8.06
C SER A 301 1.00 14.07 9.34
N GLN A 302 0.66 12.98 10.03
CA GLN A 302 0.00 13.00 11.33
C GLN A 302 1.01 13.00 12.47
N LYS A 303 0.58 13.41 13.68
CA LYS A 303 1.40 13.29 14.92
C LYS A 303 1.51 11.83 15.38
N ILE A 304 0.48 11.03 15.12
CA ILE A 304 0.43 9.62 15.49
C ILE A 304 1.21 8.83 14.44
N ASN A 305 2.17 8.03 14.87
CA ASN A 305 2.97 7.20 13.97
C ASN A 305 2.22 5.92 13.54
N GLU A 306 1.40 5.35 14.45
CA GLU A 306 0.66 4.10 14.23
C GLU A 306 -0.70 4.37 13.58
N ILE A 307 -0.68 4.91 12.36
CA ILE A 307 -1.88 5.30 11.62
C ILE A 307 -2.78 4.10 11.32
N THR A 308 -2.20 2.95 11.00
CA THR A 308 -2.94 1.71 10.77
C THR A 308 -3.76 1.30 12.00
N ALA A 309 -3.14 1.31 13.16
CA ALA A 309 -3.83 1.00 14.42
C ALA A 309 -4.90 2.04 14.75
N LEU A 310 -4.61 3.33 14.52
CA LEU A 310 -5.58 4.41 14.66
C LEU A 310 -6.81 4.19 13.78
N GLY A 311 -6.59 3.83 12.50
CA GLY A 311 -7.67 3.61 11.55
C GLY A 311 -8.60 2.47 11.97
N ALA A 312 -8.03 1.32 12.33
CA ALA A 312 -8.81 0.19 12.82
C ALA A 312 -9.57 0.52 14.11
N GLY A 313 -8.91 1.19 15.08
CA GLY A 313 -9.55 1.59 16.34
C GLY A 313 -10.63 2.66 16.16
N ALA A 314 -10.39 3.66 15.31
CA ALA A 314 -11.36 4.71 15.03
C ALA A 314 -12.58 4.14 14.29
N ALA A 315 -12.40 3.26 13.31
CA ALA A 315 -13.48 2.57 12.62
C ALA A 315 -14.38 1.81 13.62
N ALA A 316 -13.76 1.05 14.54
CA ALA A 316 -14.49 0.34 15.60
C ALA A 316 -15.26 1.30 16.52
N TYR A 317 -14.62 2.40 16.94
CA TYR A 317 -15.23 3.41 17.80
C TYR A 317 -16.43 4.11 17.12
N LEU A 318 -16.26 4.50 15.85
CA LEU A 318 -17.34 5.15 15.09
C LEU A 318 -18.53 4.21 14.91
N PHE A 319 -18.29 2.94 14.60
CA PHE A 319 -19.34 1.96 14.40
C PHE A 319 -20.13 1.68 15.69
N ILE A 320 -19.46 1.36 16.80
CA ILE A 320 -20.13 0.99 18.05
C ILE A 320 -20.94 2.15 18.65
N ASN A 321 -20.49 3.38 18.43
CA ASN A 321 -21.20 4.58 18.90
C ASN A 321 -22.20 5.14 17.87
N ASN A 322 -22.38 4.44 16.74
CA ASN A 322 -23.27 4.86 15.66
C ASN A 322 -23.01 6.31 15.19
N LEU A 323 -21.73 6.66 15.07
CA LEU A 323 -21.29 8.00 14.66
C LEU A 323 -21.09 8.06 13.13
N PRO A 324 -21.33 9.23 12.51
CA PRO A 324 -20.95 9.48 11.13
C PRO A 324 -19.44 9.32 10.89
N LEU A 325 -19.05 8.88 9.68
CA LEU A 325 -17.62 8.67 9.35
C LEU A 325 -16.83 9.98 9.35
N GLU A 326 -17.46 11.13 9.10
CA GLU A 326 -16.85 12.46 9.17
C GLU A 326 -16.30 12.79 10.56
N ASN A 327 -16.77 12.11 11.60
CA ASN A 327 -16.22 12.23 12.95
C ASN A 327 -14.79 11.69 13.04
N MET A 328 -14.29 11.01 11.99
CA MET A 328 -12.86 10.67 11.86
C MET A 328 -11.97 11.90 12.00
N ASN A 329 -12.43 13.07 11.58
CA ASN A 329 -11.73 14.34 11.77
C ASN A 329 -11.31 14.61 13.23
N SER A 330 -12.03 14.12 14.22
CA SER A 330 -11.71 14.30 15.64
C SER A 330 -10.47 13.53 16.09
N PHE A 331 -10.07 12.48 15.37
CA PHE A 331 -8.86 11.70 15.64
C PHE A 331 -7.63 12.23 14.92
N ILE A 332 -7.82 13.16 13.95
CA ILE A 332 -6.76 13.67 13.13
C ILE A 332 -6.01 14.78 13.84
N SER A 333 -4.69 14.67 13.85
CA SER A 333 -3.79 15.66 14.41
C SER A 333 -2.59 15.84 13.50
N GLN A 334 -2.65 16.81 12.60
CA GLN A 334 -1.55 17.12 11.69
C GLN A 334 -0.26 17.46 12.45
N SER A 335 0.85 16.91 12.01
CA SER A 335 2.18 17.14 12.56
C SER A 335 2.96 18.13 11.70
N LYS A 336 3.18 17.76 10.45
CA LYS A 336 4.00 18.52 9.50
C LYS A 336 3.29 18.67 8.18
N THR A 337 3.63 19.76 7.50
CA THR A 337 3.20 20.04 6.13
C THR A 337 4.40 20.52 5.34
N TRP A 338 4.61 19.93 4.17
CA TRP A 338 5.58 20.36 3.18
C TRP A 338 4.83 20.90 1.98
N ASN A 339 5.19 22.10 1.55
CA ASN A 339 4.64 22.72 0.36
C ASN A 339 5.68 22.71 -0.76
N PRO A 340 5.28 22.60 -2.04
CA PRO A 340 6.23 22.61 -3.14
C PRO A 340 6.98 23.95 -3.23
N ASN A 341 8.29 23.88 -3.37
CA ASN A 341 9.20 25.02 -3.47
C ASN A 341 10.00 25.02 -4.77
N MET A 342 10.01 23.92 -5.50
CA MET A 342 10.77 23.74 -6.73
C MET A 342 10.06 24.40 -7.90
N ASP A 343 10.78 25.18 -8.69
CA ASP A 343 10.22 25.73 -9.92
C ASP A 343 9.93 24.65 -10.97
N SER A 344 8.99 24.92 -11.87
CA SER A 344 8.51 23.93 -12.85
C SER A 344 9.59 23.46 -13.81
N LYS A 345 10.54 24.30 -14.19
CA LYS A 345 11.62 23.93 -15.12
C LYS A 345 12.59 22.96 -14.48
N GLN A 346 12.92 23.20 -13.21
CA GLN A 346 13.79 22.28 -12.44
C GLN A 346 13.10 20.95 -12.22
N ARG A 347 11.82 20.93 -11.87
CA ARG A 347 11.01 19.72 -11.74
C ARG A 347 10.95 18.93 -13.02
N GLU A 348 10.65 19.58 -14.14
CA GLU A 348 10.63 18.95 -15.45
C GLU A 348 12.00 18.36 -15.83
N HIS A 349 13.09 19.08 -15.54
CA HIS A 349 14.45 18.58 -15.77
C HIS A 349 14.70 17.28 -14.99
N TYR A 350 14.37 17.24 -13.70
CA TYR A 350 14.54 16.04 -12.86
C TYR A 350 13.71 14.86 -13.36
N LEU A 351 12.44 15.09 -13.67
CA LEU A 351 11.54 14.04 -14.19
C LEU A 351 12.02 13.50 -15.56
N ASN A 352 12.49 14.37 -16.43
CA ASN A 352 13.07 13.93 -17.72
C ASN A 352 14.33 13.08 -17.55
N LYS A 353 15.18 13.42 -16.59
CA LYS A 353 16.38 12.62 -16.26
C LYS A 353 16.02 11.31 -15.61
N TRP A 354 15.04 11.29 -14.70
CA TRP A 354 14.50 10.08 -14.10
C TRP A 354 13.97 9.11 -15.17
N ASN A 355 13.16 9.60 -16.09
CA ASN A 355 12.65 8.78 -17.20
C ASN A 355 13.77 8.18 -18.06
N LYS A 356 14.88 8.90 -18.27
CA LYS A 356 16.06 8.35 -18.94
C LYS A 356 16.73 7.25 -18.11
N ALA A 357 16.80 7.42 -16.79
CA ALA A 357 17.37 6.40 -15.89
C ALA A 357 16.52 5.12 -15.88
N ILE A 358 15.18 5.24 -15.78
CA ILE A 358 14.24 4.10 -15.90
C ILE A 358 14.47 3.33 -17.20
N ASN A 359 14.58 4.04 -18.33
CA ASN A 359 14.82 3.38 -19.63
C ASN A 359 16.17 2.64 -19.70
N LYS A 360 17.16 3.01 -18.87
CA LYS A 360 18.44 2.29 -18.78
C LYS A 360 18.38 1.05 -17.89
N SER A 361 17.37 0.93 -17.04
CA SER A 361 17.18 -0.24 -16.18
C SER A 361 16.40 -1.38 -16.85
N LYS A 362 15.66 -1.07 -17.93
CA LYS A 362 14.81 -2.02 -18.66
C LYS A 362 15.62 -2.97 -19.54
N GLN A 363 15.03 -4.14 -19.81
CA GLN A 363 15.60 -5.15 -20.72
C GLN A 363 17.03 -5.57 -20.34
N TRP A 364 17.30 -5.74 -19.06
CA TRP A 364 18.61 -6.13 -18.56
C TRP A 364 18.84 -7.64 -18.64
N THR A 365 17.78 -8.46 -18.45
CA THR A 365 17.82 -9.93 -18.51
C THR A 365 16.85 -10.49 -19.55
#